data_23a0c47aad3e81d63207cbbdb388b3ce
#
_entry.id   23a0c47aad3e81d63207cbbdb388b3ce
#
_cell.length_a   1.000
_cell.length_b   1.000
_cell.length_c   1.000
_cell.angle_alpha   90.00
_cell.angle_beta   90.00
_cell.angle_gamma   90.00
#
_symmetry.space_group_name_H-M   'P 1'
#
loop_
_entity.id
_entity.type
_entity.pdbx_description
1 polymer ?
#
loop_
_entity_poly.entity_id
_entity_poly.type
_entity_poly.pdbx_seq_one_letter_code
_entity_poly.pdbx_strand_id
1 'polypeptide(L)'
;MKKDTINKKEIDKFSKLADEWWDPEGKFKPLHNFNPVRLRYIKDTITKKFGNKSEKLPLKGIKILDIGCGGGLLSEPLSRLGAAVTGIDASDRNIKIAKMHLKKSKLDIDYYCSSPEKFITKEKFDVVLNMEIVEHVNNVDFFFVKKLRTFEEKWFNVYCNFK
;
A
#
# COMPACT_ATOMS: atom_id res chain seq x y z
N MET A 1 17.72 18.91 9.76
CA MET A 1 16.56 18.32 9.04
C MET A 1 16.10 17.06 9.75
N LYS A 2 14.83 16.90 10.04
CA LYS A 2 14.30 15.65 10.63
C LYS A 2 14.55 14.49 9.66
N LYS A 3 15.20 13.43 10.15
CA LYS A 3 15.49 12.21 9.35
C LYS A 3 14.36 11.18 9.48
N ASP A 4 13.10 11.62 9.38
CA ASP A 4 11.93 10.74 9.35
C ASP A 4 10.89 11.23 8.34
N THR A 5 10.07 10.31 7.86
CA THR A 5 8.96 10.60 6.93
C THR A 5 7.66 10.89 7.66
N ILE A 6 7.62 10.69 8.97
CA ILE A 6 6.40 10.73 9.78
C ILE A 6 5.87 12.16 9.95
N ASN A 7 4.66 12.41 9.47
CA ASN A 7 3.86 13.57 9.83
C ASN A 7 2.81 13.18 10.88
N LYS A 8 3.08 13.52 12.15
CA LYS A 8 2.19 13.13 13.26
C LYS A 8 0.77 13.65 13.10
N LYS A 9 0.60 14.87 12.57
CA LYS A 9 -0.75 15.47 12.36
C LYS A 9 -1.56 14.66 11.34
N GLU A 10 -0.92 14.21 10.25
CA GLU A 10 -1.58 13.37 9.26
C GLU A 10 -1.90 11.98 9.82
N ILE A 11 -0.99 11.37 10.57
CA ILE A 11 -1.25 10.08 11.25
C ILE A 11 -2.44 10.19 12.20
N ASP A 12 -2.50 11.25 13.02
CA ASP A 12 -3.61 11.48 13.96
C ASP A 12 -4.93 11.70 13.22
N LYS A 13 -4.90 12.44 12.10
CA LYS A 13 -6.08 12.67 11.24
C LYS A 13 -6.62 11.35 10.68
N PHE A 14 -5.78 10.55 10.03
CA PHE A 14 -6.21 9.26 9.46
C PHE A 14 -6.58 8.24 10.54
N SER A 15 -5.90 8.25 11.68
CA SER A 15 -6.26 7.39 12.81
C SER A 15 -7.66 7.68 13.35
N LYS A 16 -8.08 8.93 13.39
CA LYS A 16 -9.46 9.31 13.81
C LYS A 16 -10.52 8.81 12.84
N LEU A 17 -10.18 8.65 11.58
CA LEU A 17 -11.08 8.20 10.53
C LEU A 17 -11.00 6.67 10.27
N ALA A 18 -10.14 5.97 11.00
CA ALA A 18 -9.81 4.56 10.68
C ALA A 18 -11.03 3.65 10.61
N ASP A 19 -12.04 3.87 11.45
CA ASP A 19 -13.26 3.03 11.47
C ASP A 19 -14.11 3.17 10.20
N GLU A 20 -13.90 4.26 9.42
CA GLU A 20 -14.63 4.54 8.18
C GLU A 20 -13.95 3.96 6.92
N TRP A 21 -12.76 3.32 7.04
CA TRP A 21 -12.01 2.83 5.88
C TRP A 21 -12.84 1.95 4.94
N TRP A 22 -13.74 1.14 5.48
CA TRP A 22 -14.55 0.20 4.70
C TRP A 22 -16.00 0.64 4.53
N ASP A 23 -16.34 1.88 4.92
CA ASP A 23 -17.63 2.48 4.65
C ASP A 23 -17.60 3.20 3.27
N PRO A 24 -18.29 2.65 2.23
CA PRO A 24 -18.28 3.25 0.90
C PRO A 24 -19.02 4.58 0.83
N GLU A 25 -19.84 4.91 1.83
CA GLU A 25 -20.54 6.21 1.93
C GLU A 25 -19.86 7.17 2.91
N GLY A 26 -18.83 6.70 3.63
CA GLY A 26 -18.05 7.48 4.60
C GLY A 26 -17.07 8.45 3.95
N LYS A 27 -16.15 8.96 4.77
CA LYS A 27 -15.14 9.96 4.33
C LYS A 27 -14.15 9.42 3.30
N PHE A 28 -13.99 8.11 3.19
CA PHE A 28 -13.16 7.46 2.17
C PHE A 28 -13.92 7.10 0.90
N LYS A 29 -15.18 7.53 0.72
CA LYS A 29 -15.97 7.36 -0.51
C LYS A 29 -15.19 7.71 -1.79
N PRO A 30 -14.43 8.83 -1.87
CA PRO A 30 -13.63 9.11 -3.07
C PRO A 30 -12.62 8.00 -3.38
N LEU A 31 -11.96 7.43 -2.37
CA LEU A 31 -11.02 6.33 -2.56
C LEU A 31 -11.72 5.06 -3.04
N HIS A 32 -12.91 4.74 -2.51
CA HIS A 32 -13.73 3.63 -2.99
C HIS A 32 -14.08 3.78 -4.47
N ASN A 33 -14.51 4.98 -4.87
CA ASN A 33 -14.90 5.27 -6.26
C ASN A 33 -13.71 5.17 -7.23
N PHE A 34 -12.51 5.61 -6.82
CA PHE A 34 -11.30 5.56 -7.64
C PHE A 34 -10.60 4.20 -7.62
N ASN A 35 -10.87 3.38 -6.62
CA ASN A 35 -10.14 2.12 -6.42
C ASN A 35 -10.18 1.17 -7.64
N PRO A 36 -11.31 1.00 -8.35
CA PRO A 36 -11.35 0.16 -9.55
C PRO A 36 -10.39 0.64 -10.65
N VAL A 37 -10.26 1.96 -10.83
CA VAL A 37 -9.35 2.55 -11.84
C VAL A 37 -7.90 2.34 -11.43
N ARG A 38 -7.57 2.60 -10.16
CA ARG A 38 -6.23 2.37 -9.60
C ARG A 38 -5.83 0.90 -9.74
N LEU A 39 -6.72 0.00 -9.34
CA LEU A 39 -6.47 -1.44 -9.39
C LEU A 39 -6.22 -1.91 -10.84
N ARG A 40 -7.01 -1.44 -11.80
CA ARG A 40 -6.82 -1.74 -13.22
C ARG A 40 -5.45 -1.26 -13.69
N TYR A 41 -5.12 0.00 -13.44
CA TYR A 41 -3.83 0.58 -13.81
C TYR A 41 -2.65 -0.21 -13.24
N ILE A 42 -2.68 -0.51 -11.94
CA ILE A 42 -1.64 -1.28 -11.26
C ILE A 42 -1.53 -2.69 -11.87
N LYS A 43 -2.65 -3.40 -12.00
CA LYS A 43 -2.69 -4.74 -12.59
C LYS A 43 -2.11 -4.73 -14.00
N ASP A 44 -2.57 -3.84 -14.89
CA ASP A 44 -2.14 -3.79 -16.28
C ASP A 44 -0.65 -3.44 -16.39
N THR A 45 -0.17 -2.52 -15.55
CA THR A 45 1.23 -2.13 -15.48
C THR A 45 2.13 -3.29 -15.05
N ILE A 46 1.73 -4.01 -14.00
CA ILE A 46 2.49 -5.17 -13.48
C ILE A 46 2.47 -6.32 -14.50
N THR A 47 1.30 -6.66 -15.04
CA THR A 47 1.20 -7.76 -16.02
C THR A 47 1.99 -7.48 -17.30
N LYS A 48 2.01 -6.23 -17.76
CA LYS A 48 2.86 -5.81 -18.88
C LYS A 48 4.35 -5.97 -18.57
N LYS A 49 4.77 -5.64 -17.34
CA LYS A 49 6.19 -5.71 -16.93
C LYS A 49 6.66 -7.14 -16.73
N PHE A 50 5.88 -7.98 -16.06
CA PHE A 50 6.27 -9.32 -15.65
C PHE A 50 5.76 -10.44 -16.57
N GLY A 51 4.91 -10.11 -17.53
CA GLY A 51 4.46 -11.04 -18.57
C GLY A 51 3.53 -12.14 -18.07
N ASN A 52 2.82 -11.96 -16.97
CA ASN A 52 1.89 -12.96 -16.45
C ASN A 52 0.63 -13.04 -17.34
N LYS A 53 0.31 -14.26 -17.81
CA LYS A 53 -0.79 -14.53 -18.74
C LYS A 53 -2.03 -15.16 -18.06
N SER A 54 -2.02 -15.34 -16.74
CA SER A 54 -3.16 -15.92 -16.04
C SER A 54 -4.34 -14.93 -16.00
N GLU A 55 -5.46 -15.29 -16.60
CA GLU A 55 -6.67 -14.44 -16.57
C GLU A 55 -7.32 -14.38 -15.17
N LYS A 56 -7.29 -15.53 -14.43
CA LYS A 56 -7.92 -15.61 -13.11
C LYS A 56 -7.08 -14.98 -11.99
N LEU A 57 -5.78 -15.18 -12.03
CA LEU A 57 -4.83 -14.69 -11.02
C LEU A 57 -3.66 -13.97 -11.71
N PRO A 58 -3.93 -12.79 -12.30
CA PRO A 58 -2.94 -12.07 -13.12
C PRO A 58 -1.70 -11.62 -12.37
N LEU A 59 -1.77 -11.54 -11.03
CA LEU A 59 -0.64 -11.16 -10.18
C LEU A 59 -0.04 -12.34 -9.39
N LYS A 60 -0.38 -13.59 -9.77
CA LYS A 60 0.17 -14.78 -9.09
C LYS A 60 1.70 -14.80 -9.16
N GLY A 61 2.32 -14.98 -7.99
CA GLY A 61 3.77 -15.04 -7.84
C GLY A 61 4.45 -13.68 -7.73
N ILE A 62 3.71 -12.57 -7.81
CA ILE A 62 4.23 -11.21 -7.63
C ILE A 62 4.17 -10.84 -6.15
N LYS A 63 5.30 -10.40 -5.59
CA LYS A 63 5.38 -9.86 -4.22
C LYS A 63 5.26 -8.35 -4.25
N ILE A 64 4.28 -7.82 -3.54
CA ILE A 64 3.97 -6.39 -3.52
C ILE A 64 4.14 -5.83 -2.10
N LEU A 65 4.88 -4.73 -1.97
CA LEU A 65 4.89 -3.90 -0.78
C LEU A 65 3.99 -2.69 -1.01
N ASP A 66 2.94 -2.56 -0.19
CA ASP A 66 2.01 -1.42 -0.21
C ASP A 66 2.35 -0.47 0.93
N ILE A 67 2.96 0.68 0.59
CA ILE A 67 3.39 1.69 1.57
C ILE A 67 2.28 2.70 1.77
N GLY A 68 1.84 2.89 3.03
CA GLY A 68 0.68 3.67 3.37
C GLY A 68 -0.62 2.94 3.06
N CYS A 69 -0.66 1.64 3.36
CA CYS A 69 -1.79 0.76 3.00
C CYS A 69 -3.12 1.14 3.65
N GLY A 70 -3.11 2.02 4.67
CA GLY A 70 -4.31 2.43 5.41
C GLY A 70 -5.07 1.23 5.98
N GLY A 71 -6.38 1.18 5.74
CA GLY A 71 -7.24 0.06 6.13
C GLY A 71 -7.19 -1.15 5.19
N GLY A 72 -6.28 -1.18 4.21
CA GLY A 72 -6.12 -2.31 3.29
C GLY A 72 -6.98 -2.26 2.03
N LEU A 73 -7.55 -1.10 1.74
CA LEU A 73 -8.52 -0.92 0.64
C LEU A 73 -7.95 -1.27 -0.75
N LEU A 74 -6.63 -1.12 -0.94
CA LEU A 74 -5.93 -1.51 -2.17
C LEU A 74 -5.24 -2.87 -2.02
N SER A 75 -4.67 -3.16 -0.86
CA SER A 75 -3.95 -4.41 -0.58
C SER A 75 -4.83 -5.65 -0.79
N GLU A 76 -6.08 -5.62 -0.32
CA GLU A 76 -6.98 -6.78 -0.45
C GLU A 76 -7.35 -7.13 -1.89
N PRO A 77 -7.78 -6.18 -2.76
CA PRO A 77 -8.03 -6.48 -4.16
C PRO A 77 -6.81 -7.03 -4.90
N LEU A 78 -5.59 -6.53 -4.59
CA LEU A 78 -4.35 -7.04 -5.17
C LEU A 78 -4.08 -8.48 -4.75
N SER A 79 -4.32 -8.82 -3.49
CA SER A 79 -4.23 -10.20 -3.00
C SER A 79 -5.26 -11.11 -3.69
N ARG A 80 -6.51 -10.64 -3.91
CA ARG A 80 -7.53 -11.38 -4.69
C ARG A 80 -7.08 -11.66 -6.13
N LEU A 81 -6.26 -10.79 -6.71
CA LEU A 81 -5.65 -11.00 -8.04
C LEU A 81 -4.45 -11.94 -8.02
N GLY A 82 -4.08 -12.48 -6.85
CA GLY A 82 -3.04 -13.48 -6.67
C GLY A 82 -1.68 -12.98 -6.20
N ALA A 83 -1.53 -11.69 -5.92
CA ALA A 83 -0.30 -11.15 -5.37
C ALA A 83 -0.08 -11.58 -3.91
N ALA A 84 1.18 -11.82 -3.53
CA ALA A 84 1.60 -11.87 -2.14
C ALA A 84 1.84 -10.42 -1.66
N VAL A 85 0.95 -9.93 -0.79
CA VAL A 85 0.94 -8.52 -0.39
C VAL A 85 1.44 -8.36 1.03
N THR A 86 2.36 -7.40 1.22
CA THR A 86 2.75 -6.86 2.52
C THR A 86 2.34 -5.40 2.56
N GLY A 87 1.52 -5.02 3.53
CA GLY A 87 1.09 -3.64 3.76
C GLY A 87 1.77 -3.02 4.97
N ILE A 88 2.27 -1.80 4.83
CA ILE A 88 2.77 -1.01 5.96
C ILE A 88 2.06 0.33 6.06
N ASP A 89 1.75 0.75 7.29
CA ASP A 89 1.18 2.05 7.59
C ASP A 89 1.72 2.55 8.94
N ALA A 90 1.91 3.85 9.08
CA ALA A 90 2.43 4.44 10.32
C ALA A 90 1.37 4.54 11.43
N SER A 91 0.08 4.39 11.10
CA SER A 91 -1.03 4.38 12.05
C SER A 91 -1.35 2.97 12.53
N ASP A 92 -1.13 2.70 13.81
CA ASP A 92 -1.52 1.44 14.45
C ASP A 92 -3.04 1.17 14.32
N ARG A 93 -3.86 2.23 14.37
CA ARG A 93 -5.31 2.10 14.22
C ARG A 93 -5.71 1.65 12.82
N ASN A 94 -5.08 2.22 11.77
CA ASN A 94 -5.30 1.77 10.39
C ASN A 94 -4.95 0.29 10.23
N ILE A 95 -3.80 -0.13 10.75
CA ILE A 95 -3.36 -1.53 10.71
C ILE A 95 -4.32 -2.46 11.46
N LYS A 96 -4.87 -2.04 12.61
CA LYS A 96 -5.90 -2.81 13.32
C LYS A 96 -7.14 -3.01 12.46
N ILE A 97 -7.63 -1.96 11.80
CA ILE A 97 -8.78 -2.04 10.90
C ILE A 97 -8.48 -2.96 9.69
N ALA A 98 -7.32 -2.81 9.07
CA ALA A 98 -6.89 -3.70 7.98
C ALA A 98 -6.90 -5.17 8.41
N LYS A 99 -6.31 -5.49 9.57
CA LYS A 99 -6.30 -6.85 10.13
C LYS A 99 -7.70 -7.37 10.50
N MET A 100 -8.58 -6.50 11.00
CA MET A 100 -9.96 -6.88 11.30
C MET A 100 -10.74 -7.23 10.04
N HIS A 101 -10.59 -6.44 8.98
CA HIS A 101 -11.25 -6.70 7.70
C HIS A 101 -10.66 -7.95 7.02
N LEU A 102 -9.35 -8.12 7.07
CA LEU A 102 -8.64 -9.29 6.55
C LEU A 102 -9.20 -10.62 7.11
N LYS A 103 -9.52 -10.67 8.43
CA LYS A 103 -10.14 -11.86 9.05
C LYS A 103 -11.48 -12.21 8.42
N LYS A 104 -12.26 -11.20 7.99
CA LYS A 104 -13.56 -11.42 7.33
C LYS A 104 -13.38 -11.86 5.88
N SER A 105 -12.39 -11.29 5.17
CA SER A 105 -12.14 -11.56 3.76
C SER A 105 -11.40 -12.87 3.49
N LYS A 106 -10.81 -13.50 4.51
CA LYS A 106 -10.05 -14.77 4.45
C LYS A 106 -8.90 -14.73 3.42
N LEU A 107 -8.30 -13.57 3.25
CA LEU A 107 -7.10 -13.38 2.43
C LEU A 107 -5.84 -13.57 3.28
N ASP A 108 -4.71 -13.78 2.60
CA ASP A 108 -3.40 -13.87 3.23
C ASP A 108 -2.60 -12.61 2.88
N ILE A 109 -2.48 -11.70 3.85
CA ILE A 109 -1.78 -10.41 3.72
C ILE A 109 -1.07 -10.12 5.03
N ASP A 110 0.21 -9.76 4.95
CA ASP A 110 0.97 -9.31 6.10
C ASP A 110 0.82 -7.81 6.30
N TYR A 111 0.33 -7.38 7.47
CA TYR A 111 0.19 -5.96 7.83
C TYR A 111 1.08 -5.59 9.02
N TYR A 112 1.91 -4.53 8.85
CA TYR A 112 2.81 -4.02 9.88
C TYR A 112 2.60 -2.53 10.14
N CYS A 113 2.56 -2.15 11.42
CA CYS A 113 2.61 -0.75 11.83
C CYS A 113 4.06 -0.28 11.75
N SER A 114 4.41 0.39 10.67
CA SER A 114 5.78 0.88 10.43
C SER A 114 5.79 2.03 9.43
N SER A 115 6.79 2.90 9.57
CA SER A 115 7.17 3.82 8.49
C SER A 115 8.20 3.18 7.56
N PRO A 116 8.33 3.66 6.32
CA PRO A 116 9.25 3.07 5.34
C PRO A 116 10.70 2.97 5.82
N GLU A 117 11.16 3.97 6.55
CA GLU A 117 12.53 4.01 7.07
C GLU A 117 12.78 3.09 8.25
N LYS A 118 11.72 2.61 8.92
CA LYS A 118 11.80 1.70 10.07
C LYS A 118 11.44 0.27 9.71
N PHE A 119 10.83 0.06 8.54
CA PHE A 119 10.46 -1.27 8.08
C PHE A 119 11.72 -2.04 7.65
N ILE A 120 12.11 -3.01 8.46
CA ILE A 120 13.27 -3.88 8.21
C ILE A 120 12.74 -5.26 7.86
N THR A 121 13.10 -5.74 6.67
CA THR A 121 12.72 -7.07 6.20
C THR A 121 13.85 -7.70 5.39
N LYS A 122 13.90 -9.03 5.38
CA LYS A 122 14.75 -9.80 4.45
C LYS A 122 14.01 -10.20 3.18
N GLU A 123 12.71 -9.93 3.12
CA GLU A 123 11.92 -10.22 1.94
C GLU A 123 12.28 -9.29 0.79
N LYS A 124 12.28 -9.86 -0.41
CA LYS A 124 12.44 -9.12 -1.66
C LYS A 124 11.06 -8.97 -2.29
N PHE A 125 10.72 -7.75 -2.68
CA PHE A 125 9.46 -7.45 -3.35
C PHE A 125 9.72 -7.20 -4.83
N ASP A 126 8.80 -7.57 -5.68
CA ASP A 126 8.86 -7.31 -7.13
C ASP A 126 8.31 -5.90 -7.44
N VAL A 127 7.35 -5.46 -6.63
CA VAL A 127 6.65 -4.18 -6.81
C VAL A 127 6.53 -3.44 -5.50
N VAL A 128 6.69 -2.13 -5.54
CA VAL A 128 6.38 -1.22 -4.43
C VAL A 128 5.35 -0.20 -4.86
N LEU A 129 4.27 -0.16 -4.13
CA LEU A 129 3.22 0.82 -4.32
C LEU A 129 3.40 2.00 -3.37
N ASN A 130 3.13 3.20 -3.90
CA ASN A 130 3.10 4.46 -3.15
C ASN A 130 1.91 5.25 -3.66
N MET A 131 0.74 4.84 -3.19
CA MET A 131 -0.53 5.40 -3.66
C MET A 131 -1.04 6.39 -2.62
N GLU A 132 -1.19 7.67 -3.04
CA GLU A 132 -1.73 8.74 -2.18
C GLU A 132 -1.01 8.87 -0.82
N ILE A 133 0.33 8.74 -0.81
CA ILE A 133 1.12 8.85 0.43
C ILE A 133 2.17 9.95 0.41
N VAL A 134 2.68 10.30 -0.77
CA VAL A 134 3.81 11.24 -0.91
C VAL A 134 3.47 12.62 -0.38
N GLU A 135 2.24 13.08 -0.53
CA GLU A 135 1.73 14.35 -0.03
C GLU A 135 1.59 14.40 1.50
N HIS A 136 1.59 13.24 2.16
CA HIS A 136 1.41 13.13 3.61
C HIS A 136 2.71 12.95 4.38
N VAL A 137 3.86 12.90 3.69
CA VAL A 137 5.17 12.74 4.35
C VAL A 137 5.87 14.09 4.57
N ASN A 138 6.61 14.20 5.68
CA ASN A 138 7.32 15.44 6.03
C ASN A 138 8.54 15.72 5.14
N ASN A 139 9.16 14.68 4.59
CA ASN A 139 10.38 14.79 3.82
C ASN A 139 10.35 13.79 2.66
N VAL A 140 9.93 14.32 1.51
CA VAL A 140 9.76 13.55 0.28
C VAL A 140 11.09 13.00 -0.23
N ASP A 141 12.17 13.80 -0.22
CA ASP A 141 13.49 13.38 -0.68
C ASP A 141 14.02 12.23 0.20
N PHE A 142 13.87 12.34 1.52
CA PHE A 142 14.27 11.29 2.44
C PHE A 142 13.44 10.01 2.26
N PHE A 143 12.15 10.15 2.01
CA PHE A 143 11.25 9.05 1.68
C PHE A 143 11.76 8.26 0.48
N PHE A 144 12.11 8.95 -0.63
CA PHE A 144 12.63 8.31 -1.81
C PHE A 144 14.02 7.70 -1.62
N VAL A 145 14.95 8.42 -0.96
CA VAL A 145 16.33 7.94 -0.73
C VAL A 145 16.34 6.69 0.15
N LYS A 146 15.58 6.66 1.24
CA LYS A 146 15.53 5.48 2.12
C LYS A 146 14.87 4.30 1.44
N LYS A 147 13.81 4.55 0.72
CA LYS A 147 13.15 3.54 -0.07
C LYS A 147 14.09 2.88 -1.09
N LEU A 148 14.90 3.67 -1.82
CA LEU A 148 15.87 3.15 -2.78
C LEU A 148 16.99 2.32 -2.13
N ARG A 149 17.38 2.64 -0.87
CA ARG A 149 18.44 1.90 -0.16
C ARG A 149 17.98 0.60 0.49
N THR A 150 16.71 0.48 0.84
CA THR A 150 16.17 -0.74 1.48
C THR A 150 16.00 -1.86 0.47
N PHE A 151 16.16 -1.55 -0.82
CA PHE A 151 15.70 -2.40 -1.90
C PHE A 151 16.72 -2.38 -3.05
N GLU A 152 17.15 -3.56 -3.51
CA GLU A 152 18.13 -3.74 -4.59
C GLU A 152 17.59 -3.35 -5.97
N GLU A 153 18.46 -3.10 -6.93
CA GLU A 153 18.27 -2.45 -8.25
C GLU A 153 17.18 -2.99 -9.22
N LYS A 154 16.36 -3.95 -8.84
CA LYS A 154 15.44 -4.66 -9.78
C LYS A 154 13.95 -4.36 -9.60
N TRP A 155 13.59 -3.22 -9.02
CA TRP A 155 12.22 -2.95 -8.64
C TRP A 155 11.42 -2.18 -9.65
N PHE A 156 10.12 -2.41 -9.60
CA PHE A 156 9.13 -1.61 -10.30
C PHE A 156 8.33 -0.77 -9.31
N ASN A 157 8.46 0.55 -9.42
CA ASN A 157 7.69 1.50 -8.63
C ASN A 157 6.43 1.90 -9.37
N VAL A 158 5.28 1.74 -8.73
CA VAL A 158 4.03 2.30 -9.24
C VAL A 158 3.65 3.48 -8.37
N TYR A 159 3.61 4.65 -9.01
CA TYR A 159 3.12 5.88 -8.42
C TYR A 159 1.81 6.25 -9.07
N CYS A 160 0.82 6.65 -8.30
CA CYS A 160 -0.33 7.37 -8.78
C CYS A 160 -0.63 8.52 -7.82
N ASN A 161 -0.56 9.73 -8.34
CA ASN A 161 -1.22 10.90 -7.79
C ASN A 161 -2.33 11.24 -8.78
N PHE A 162 -3.56 10.94 -8.41
CA PHE A 162 -4.71 11.45 -9.13
C PHE A 162 -5.00 12.84 -8.56
N LYS A 163 -4.52 13.88 -9.26
CA LYS A 163 -5.03 15.24 -9.07
C LYS A 163 -6.35 15.40 -9.79
#